data_425fdc4d0040d6b902388b80f858bad6
#
_entry.id   425fdc4d0040d6b902388b80f858bad6
#
_cell.length_a   1.000
_cell.length_b   1.000
_cell.length_c   1.000
_cell.angle_alpha   90.00
_cell.angle_beta   90.00
_cell.angle_gamma   90.00
#
_symmetry.space_group_name_H-M   'P 1'
#
loop_
_entity.id
_entity.type
_entity.pdbx_description
1 polymer ?
#
loop_
_entity_poly.entity_id
_entity_poly.type
_entity_poly.pdbx_seq_one_letter_code
_entity_poly.pdbx_strand_id
1 'polypeptide(L)'
;MELKLNRDLFLKSLSHIQGIVEKKNTIPILSNVLLDASNGKITISATDLDIIIIEVIKGEIIKEGSTTTTAQVIYDLVRKLPSGSEILISQKTEGQLSLISSKSNFNLKCLPPKDFPITQDDVEGESLAISSTVFLKLLNKTKFAISNDETRHYLNGIYLHKTNENNQLYLSAVATDGHRLSKSRVVLAKDIAFEAIILPKKTLF
;
A
#
# COMPACT_ATOMS: atom_id res chain seq x y z
N MET A 1 19.75 -5.67 -11.41
CA MET A 1 19.26 -4.46 -10.73
C MET A 1 20.30 -3.94 -9.75
N GLU A 2 20.54 -2.61 -9.73
CA GLU A 2 21.42 -1.97 -8.75
C GLU A 2 20.92 -0.55 -8.46
N LEU A 3 20.68 -0.24 -7.16
CA LEU A 3 20.03 0.98 -6.68
C LEU A 3 20.78 1.56 -5.48
N LYS A 4 20.77 2.90 -5.37
CA LYS A 4 21.26 3.62 -4.20
C LYS A 4 20.13 4.45 -3.60
N LEU A 5 19.79 4.21 -2.34
CA LEU A 5 18.65 4.79 -1.65
C LEU A 5 19.07 5.47 -0.34
N ASN A 6 18.35 6.52 0.01
CA ASN A 6 18.43 7.06 1.38
C ASN A 6 17.64 6.15 2.32
N ARG A 7 18.25 5.76 3.45
CA ARG A 7 17.68 4.85 4.45
C ARG A 7 16.33 5.35 5.00
N ASP A 8 16.22 6.63 5.31
CA ASP A 8 15.02 7.15 5.99
C ASP A 8 13.82 7.21 5.03
N LEU A 9 14.05 7.60 3.77
CA LEU A 9 13.02 7.57 2.74
C LEU A 9 12.56 6.13 2.46
N PHE A 10 13.50 5.20 2.36
CA PHE A 10 13.18 3.80 2.13
C PHE A 10 12.43 3.18 3.31
N LEU A 11 12.84 3.45 4.55
CA LEU A 11 12.15 3.00 5.74
C LEU A 11 10.72 3.52 5.80
N LYS A 12 10.49 4.78 5.43
CA LYS A 12 9.15 5.36 5.39
C LYS A 12 8.24 4.58 4.46
N SER A 13 8.67 4.32 3.23
CA SER A 13 7.89 3.53 2.26
C SER A 13 7.65 2.11 2.75
N LEU A 14 8.68 1.45 3.30
CA LEU A 14 8.53 0.12 3.88
C LEU A 14 7.54 0.09 5.05
N SER A 15 7.46 1.15 5.85
CA SER A 15 6.52 1.22 6.97
C SER A 15 5.06 1.27 6.52
N HIS A 16 4.76 1.93 5.40
CA HIS A 16 3.41 1.94 4.82
C HIS A 16 3.02 0.56 4.28
N ILE A 17 3.97 -0.13 3.68
CA ILE A 17 3.77 -1.46 3.09
C ILE A 17 3.49 -2.53 4.15
N GLN A 18 4.08 -2.41 5.34
CA GLN A 18 3.90 -3.36 6.44
C GLN A 18 2.43 -3.58 6.85
N GLY A 19 1.58 -2.58 6.66
CA GLY A 19 0.15 -2.67 6.96
C GLY A 19 -0.63 -3.57 5.99
N ILE A 20 -0.11 -3.79 4.79
CA ILE A 20 -0.78 -4.56 3.72
C ILE A 20 -0.32 -6.02 3.74
N VAL A 21 1.00 -6.24 3.88
CA VAL A 21 1.59 -7.58 3.80
C VAL A 21 1.18 -8.46 4.98
N GLU A 22 0.63 -9.63 4.70
CA GLU A 22 0.31 -10.61 5.73
C GLU A 22 1.54 -11.43 6.12
N LYS A 23 1.77 -11.56 7.44
CA LYS A 23 2.93 -12.28 7.99
C LYS A 23 2.88 -13.79 7.74
N LYS A 24 1.68 -14.35 7.60
CA LYS A 24 1.43 -15.76 7.32
C LYS A 24 0.48 -15.87 6.15
N ASN A 25 1.03 -16.04 4.96
CA ASN A 25 0.24 -16.27 3.76
C ASN A 25 0.54 -17.66 3.19
N THR A 26 -0.48 -18.34 2.67
CA THR A 26 -0.34 -19.62 1.95
C THR A 26 0.39 -19.45 0.63
N ILE A 27 0.40 -18.24 0.08
CA ILE A 27 1.08 -17.88 -1.16
C ILE A 27 2.35 -17.07 -0.81
N PRO A 28 3.55 -17.67 -0.89
CA PRO A 28 4.80 -17.05 -0.38
C PRO A 28 5.11 -15.67 -0.98
N ILE A 29 4.78 -15.44 -2.26
CA ILE A 29 5.08 -14.18 -2.94
C ILE A 29 4.34 -12.99 -2.33
N LEU A 30 3.16 -13.19 -1.72
CA LEU A 30 2.38 -12.14 -1.06
C LEU A 30 2.99 -11.66 0.26
N SER A 31 3.96 -12.39 0.80
CA SER A 31 4.77 -11.95 1.94
C SER A 31 5.97 -11.08 1.50
N ASN A 32 6.17 -10.91 0.20
CA ASN A 32 7.25 -10.12 -0.37
C ASN A 32 6.79 -8.72 -0.76
N VAL A 33 7.77 -7.84 -0.92
CA VAL A 33 7.65 -6.58 -1.66
C VAL A 33 8.33 -6.73 -3.01
N LEU A 34 7.77 -6.10 -4.03
CA LEU A 34 8.40 -5.94 -5.33
C LEU A 34 9.15 -4.61 -5.34
N LEU A 35 10.44 -4.66 -5.65
CA LEU A 35 11.27 -3.50 -5.97
C LEU A 35 11.44 -3.47 -7.48
N ASP A 36 11.05 -2.39 -8.11
CA ASP A 36 11.23 -2.17 -9.54
C ASP A 36 11.94 -0.85 -9.80
N ALA A 37 12.94 -0.92 -10.65
CA ALA A 37 13.72 0.22 -11.12
C ALA A 37 13.68 0.25 -12.64
N SER A 38 12.76 0.99 -13.17
CA SER A 38 12.52 1.12 -14.60
C SER A 38 12.12 2.54 -14.97
N ASN A 39 12.39 2.94 -16.21
CA ASN A 39 11.99 4.25 -16.75
C ASN A 39 12.39 5.45 -15.85
N GLY A 40 13.56 5.37 -15.20
CA GLY A 40 14.06 6.42 -14.31
C GLY A 40 13.28 6.55 -12.98
N LYS A 41 12.43 5.59 -12.63
CA LYS A 41 11.67 5.55 -11.38
C LYS A 41 12.02 4.30 -10.58
N ILE A 42 12.05 4.47 -9.27
CA ILE A 42 12.15 3.35 -8.33
C ILE A 42 10.80 3.23 -7.66
N THR A 43 10.16 2.08 -7.80
CA THR A 43 8.90 1.78 -7.14
C THR A 43 9.05 0.62 -6.17
N ILE A 44 8.28 0.66 -5.10
CA ILE A 44 8.09 -0.45 -4.18
C ILE A 44 6.62 -0.76 -4.10
N SER A 45 6.27 -2.04 -4.25
CA SER A 45 4.88 -2.48 -4.31
C SER A 45 4.62 -3.67 -3.40
N ALA A 46 3.44 -3.73 -2.83
CA ALA A 46 2.94 -4.88 -2.07
C ALA A 46 1.45 -5.07 -2.31
N THR A 47 0.98 -6.30 -2.13
CA THR A 47 -0.43 -6.65 -2.30
C THR A 47 -0.81 -7.83 -1.40
N ASP A 48 -2.07 -7.88 -1.00
CA ASP A 48 -2.73 -9.04 -0.40
C ASP A 48 -3.82 -9.62 -1.32
N LEU A 49 -3.83 -9.21 -2.61
CA LEU A 49 -4.77 -9.47 -3.69
C LEU A 49 -6.02 -8.58 -3.69
N ASP A 50 -6.48 -8.10 -2.54
CA ASP A 50 -7.60 -7.16 -2.43
C ASP A 50 -7.13 -5.71 -2.52
N ILE A 51 -5.93 -5.44 -2.01
CA ILE A 51 -5.33 -4.12 -1.94
C ILE A 51 -3.94 -4.17 -2.58
N ILE A 52 -3.65 -3.19 -3.40
CA ILE A 52 -2.30 -2.97 -3.94
C ILE A 52 -1.82 -1.60 -3.47
N ILE A 53 -0.62 -1.55 -2.90
CA ILE A 53 0.08 -0.30 -2.62
C ILE A 53 1.31 -0.19 -3.52
N ILE A 54 1.47 0.96 -4.14
CA ILE A 54 2.60 1.29 -5.00
C ILE A 54 3.14 2.64 -4.55
N GLU A 55 4.40 2.69 -4.16
CA GLU A 55 5.08 3.94 -3.80
C GLU A 55 6.29 4.20 -4.68
N VAL A 56 6.46 5.45 -5.07
CA VAL A 56 7.65 5.92 -5.79
C VAL A 56 8.67 6.41 -4.78
N ILE A 57 9.88 5.86 -4.82
CA ILE A 57 10.98 6.23 -3.92
C ILE A 57 12.02 7.04 -4.70
N LYS A 58 12.53 8.11 -4.08
CA LYS A 58 13.65 8.87 -4.63
C LYS A 58 14.95 8.11 -4.38
N GLY A 59 15.76 7.94 -5.41
CA GLY A 59 17.05 7.27 -5.34
C GLY A 59 17.79 7.31 -6.67
N GLU A 60 18.97 6.75 -6.70
CA GLU A 60 19.81 6.62 -7.89
C GLU A 60 19.65 5.21 -8.47
N ILE A 61 19.35 5.11 -9.75
CA ILE A 61 19.31 3.85 -10.49
C ILE A 61 20.67 3.69 -11.19
N ILE A 62 21.48 2.74 -10.71
CA ILE A 62 22.77 2.40 -11.32
C ILE A 62 22.52 1.39 -12.44
N LYS A 63 21.61 0.42 -12.20
CA LYS A 63 21.20 -0.58 -13.17
C LYS A 63 19.74 -0.92 -13.00
N GLU A 64 18.96 -0.76 -14.07
CA GLU A 64 17.54 -1.12 -14.08
C GLU A 64 17.30 -2.62 -13.84
N GLY A 65 16.08 -2.95 -13.43
CA GLY A 65 15.60 -4.30 -13.18
C GLY A 65 14.62 -4.37 -12.04
N SER A 66 14.11 -5.56 -11.80
CA SER A 66 13.12 -5.81 -10.74
C SER A 66 13.47 -7.06 -9.92
N THR A 67 13.04 -7.08 -8.68
CA THR A 67 13.21 -8.22 -7.78
C THR A 67 12.18 -8.17 -6.66
N THR A 68 11.97 -9.32 -6.00
CA THR A 68 11.12 -9.36 -4.80
C THR A 68 11.93 -9.81 -3.60
N THR A 69 11.54 -9.39 -2.40
CA THR A 69 12.12 -9.91 -1.16
C THR A 69 11.10 -9.81 -0.02
N THR A 70 11.30 -10.59 1.05
CA THR A 70 10.37 -10.63 2.18
C THR A 70 10.24 -9.27 2.86
N ALA A 71 9.02 -8.73 2.87
CA ALA A 71 8.69 -7.40 3.39
C ALA A 71 9.14 -7.20 4.84
N GLN A 72 8.81 -8.14 5.72
CA GLN A 72 9.17 -8.08 7.14
C GLN A 72 10.68 -8.05 7.34
N VAL A 73 11.43 -8.88 6.60
CA VAL A 73 12.89 -8.99 6.76
C VAL A 73 13.59 -7.70 6.33
N ILE A 74 13.24 -7.18 5.14
CA ILE A 74 13.87 -5.95 4.63
C ILE A 74 13.49 -4.74 5.51
N TYR A 75 12.26 -4.65 5.98
CA TYR A 75 11.83 -3.60 6.92
C TYR A 75 12.63 -3.65 8.22
N ASP A 76 12.74 -4.82 8.85
CA ASP A 76 13.47 -4.97 10.13
C ASP A 76 14.96 -4.67 10.00
N LEU A 77 15.57 -5.02 8.86
CA LEU A 77 16.96 -4.68 8.55
C LEU A 77 17.13 -3.18 8.39
N VAL A 78 16.35 -2.55 7.50
CA VAL A 78 16.45 -1.11 7.22
C VAL A 78 16.17 -0.28 8.47
N ARG A 79 15.25 -0.71 9.33
CA ARG A 79 14.94 -0.05 10.61
C ARG A 79 16.15 -0.01 11.57
N LYS A 80 17.00 -1.04 11.53
CA LYS A 80 18.18 -1.14 12.41
C LYS A 80 19.42 -0.42 11.88
N LEU A 81 19.41 0.03 10.62
CA LEU A 81 20.50 0.81 10.06
C LEU A 81 20.50 2.24 10.62
N PRO A 82 21.68 2.90 10.69
CA PRO A 82 21.78 4.29 11.15
C PRO A 82 20.93 5.25 10.31
N SER A 83 20.27 6.21 10.97
CA SER A 83 19.54 7.27 10.29
C SER A 83 20.47 8.11 9.39
N GLY A 84 19.94 8.54 8.25
CA GLY A 84 20.68 9.32 7.26
C GLY A 84 21.65 8.50 6.40
N SER A 85 21.83 7.19 6.68
CA SER A 85 22.74 6.36 5.90
C SER A 85 22.23 6.09 4.48
N GLU A 86 23.17 5.82 3.57
CA GLU A 86 22.87 5.32 2.24
C GLU A 86 22.82 3.79 2.23
N ILE A 87 21.97 3.25 1.38
CA ILE A 87 21.79 1.82 1.16
C ILE A 87 22.03 1.54 -0.31
N LEU A 88 22.96 0.63 -0.59
CA LEU A 88 23.16 0.05 -1.90
C LEU A 88 22.44 -1.29 -1.95
N ILE A 89 21.48 -1.41 -2.85
CA ILE A 89 20.74 -2.65 -3.13
C ILE A 89 21.19 -3.17 -4.48
N SER A 90 21.65 -4.43 -4.54
CA SER A 90 22.09 -5.02 -5.80
C SER A 90 21.67 -6.48 -5.91
N GLN A 91 21.21 -6.86 -7.10
CA GLN A 91 20.94 -8.25 -7.45
C GLN A 91 21.94 -8.69 -8.53
N LYS A 92 22.96 -9.42 -8.12
CA LYS A 92 23.99 -9.97 -9.01
C LYS A 92 23.67 -11.39 -9.45
N THR A 93 22.99 -12.15 -8.59
CA THR A 93 22.62 -13.54 -8.82
C THR A 93 21.12 -13.68 -8.67
N GLU A 94 20.49 -14.49 -9.51
CA GLU A 94 19.06 -14.79 -9.39
C GLU A 94 18.77 -15.44 -8.03
N GLY A 95 17.66 -15.04 -7.42
CA GLY A 95 17.24 -15.53 -6.10
C GLY A 95 17.94 -14.89 -4.90
N GLN A 96 18.88 -13.95 -5.09
CA GLN A 96 19.59 -13.31 -3.98
C GLN A 96 19.76 -11.81 -4.18
N LEU A 97 19.35 -11.03 -3.19
CA LEU A 97 19.49 -9.57 -3.12
C LEU A 97 20.54 -9.22 -2.06
N SER A 98 21.54 -8.46 -2.44
CA SER A 98 22.51 -7.87 -1.51
C SER A 98 22.07 -6.49 -1.09
N LEU A 99 22.07 -6.21 0.21
CA LEU A 99 21.82 -4.91 0.82
C LEU A 99 23.06 -4.51 1.61
N ILE A 100 23.70 -3.42 1.19
CA ILE A 100 24.94 -2.92 1.80
C ILE A 100 24.67 -1.52 2.34
N SER A 101 25.05 -1.28 3.59
CA SER A 101 25.04 0.06 4.19
C SER A 101 26.20 0.18 5.17
N SER A 102 27.06 1.18 4.96
CA SER A 102 28.29 1.38 5.73
C SER A 102 29.16 0.10 5.79
N LYS A 103 29.31 -0.49 6.98
CA LYS A 103 30.07 -1.73 7.21
C LYS A 103 29.21 -2.99 7.21
N SER A 104 27.91 -2.85 7.00
CA SER A 104 26.95 -3.97 7.06
C SER A 104 26.64 -4.47 5.65
N ASN A 105 26.64 -5.79 5.49
CA ASN A 105 26.24 -6.46 4.26
C ASN A 105 25.29 -7.61 4.59
N PHE A 106 24.14 -7.60 3.95
CA PHE A 106 23.07 -8.59 4.14
C PHE A 106 22.70 -9.22 2.80
N ASN A 107 22.46 -10.52 2.82
CA ASN A 107 21.96 -11.25 1.68
C ASN A 107 20.53 -11.74 1.97
N LEU A 108 19.59 -11.30 1.15
CA LEU A 108 18.16 -11.61 1.26
C LEU A 108 17.76 -12.59 0.15
N LYS A 109 16.86 -13.50 0.47
CA LYS A 109 16.24 -14.39 -0.52
C LYS A 109 15.23 -13.61 -1.36
N CYS A 110 15.19 -13.93 -2.64
CA CYS A 110 14.28 -13.34 -3.63
C CYS A 110 13.43 -14.41 -4.28
N LEU A 111 12.22 -14.04 -4.67
CA LEU A 111 11.40 -14.80 -5.60
C LEU A 111 11.34 -14.04 -6.94
N PRO A 112 11.05 -14.76 -8.04
CA PRO A 112 10.99 -14.13 -9.36
C PRO A 112 9.94 -13.02 -9.40
N PRO A 113 10.28 -11.81 -9.90
CA PRO A 113 9.33 -10.69 -9.96
C PRO A 113 8.12 -10.96 -10.86
N LYS A 114 8.26 -11.83 -11.87
CA LYS A 114 7.16 -12.25 -12.75
C LYS A 114 6.01 -12.98 -12.04
N ASP A 115 6.29 -13.55 -10.88
CA ASP A 115 5.29 -14.27 -10.08
C ASP A 115 4.54 -13.32 -9.13
N PHE A 116 4.93 -12.04 -9.09
CA PHE A 116 4.29 -11.04 -8.23
C PHE A 116 3.00 -10.51 -8.90
N PRO A 117 1.84 -10.63 -8.25
CA PRO A 117 0.54 -10.33 -8.85
C PRO A 117 0.27 -8.80 -8.85
N ILE A 118 0.93 -8.06 -9.72
CA ILE A 118 0.57 -6.70 -10.05
C ILE A 118 -0.08 -6.71 -11.43
N THR A 119 -1.33 -6.33 -11.49
CA THR A 119 -1.98 -5.84 -12.69
C THR A 119 -1.82 -4.32 -12.69
N GLN A 120 -1.06 -3.79 -13.65
CA GLN A 120 -1.11 -2.38 -14.00
C GLN A 120 -2.31 -2.21 -14.94
N ASP A 121 -3.51 -2.39 -14.41
CA ASP A 121 -4.69 -2.00 -15.15
C ASP A 121 -4.80 -0.48 -15.05
N ASP A 122 -4.76 0.20 -16.18
CA ASP A 122 -5.12 1.61 -16.26
C ASP A 122 -6.54 1.74 -15.70
N VAL A 123 -6.69 2.48 -14.62
CA VAL A 123 -8.01 2.72 -14.02
C VAL A 123 -8.76 3.63 -14.97
N GLU A 124 -9.58 3.02 -15.83
CA GLU A 124 -10.51 3.74 -16.68
C GLU A 124 -11.68 4.25 -15.84
N GLY A 125 -12.07 5.50 -16.01
CA GLY A 125 -13.24 6.07 -15.34
C GLY A 125 -13.10 7.55 -15.00
N GLU A 126 -14.14 8.08 -14.34
CA GLU A 126 -14.14 9.45 -13.86
C GLU A 126 -13.32 9.58 -12.56
N SER A 127 -12.58 10.67 -12.45
CA SER A 127 -11.83 10.98 -11.22
C SER A 127 -12.60 11.95 -10.32
N LEU A 128 -12.55 11.70 -9.01
CA LEU A 128 -13.05 12.60 -7.99
C LEU A 128 -11.90 13.20 -7.20
N ALA A 129 -11.70 14.52 -7.33
CA ALA A 129 -10.81 15.26 -6.47
C ALA A 129 -11.54 15.66 -5.18
N ILE A 130 -11.02 15.22 -4.04
CA ILE A 130 -11.54 15.56 -2.71
C ILE A 130 -10.41 16.05 -1.82
N SER A 131 -10.65 17.07 -1.00
CA SER A 131 -9.67 17.53 -0.02
C SER A 131 -9.30 16.39 0.95
N SER A 132 -8.01 16.15 1.14
CA SER A 132 -7.50 15.14 2.08
C SER A 132 -8.05 15.33 3.50
N THR A 133 -8.14 16.58 3.99
CA THR A 133 -8.71 16.92 5.31
C THR A 133 -10.18 16.51 5.41
N VAL A 134 -10.97 16.77 4.36
CA VAL A 134 -12.39 16.42 4.32
C VAL A 134 -12.55 14.91 4.26
N PHE A 135 -11.78 14.23 3.42
CA PHE A 135 -11.85 12.78 3.28
C PHE A 135 -11.41 12.06 4.56
N LEU A 136 -10.30 12.47 5.18
CA LEU A 136 -9.87 11.93 6.47
C LEU A 136 -10.91 12.13 7.57
N LYS A 137 -11.58 13.29 7.62
CA LYS A 137 -12.66 13.52 8.57
C LYS A 137 -13.85 12.60 8.33
N LEU A 138 -14.19 12.33 7.06
CA LEU A 138 -15.25 11.40 6.67
C LEU A 138 -14.95 9.99 7.20
N LEU A 139 -13.73 9.50 6.94
CA LEU A 139 -13.26 8.17 7.37
C LEU A 139 -13.13 8.05 8.89
N ASN A 140 -12.51 9.04 9.55
CA ASN A 140 -12.31 9.02 11.00
C ASN A 140 -13.62 9.00 11.81
N LYS A 141 -14.71 9.58 11.26
CA LYS A 141 -16.02 9.54 11.90
C LYS A 141 -16.72 8.18 11.80
N THR A 142 -16.26 7.28 10.94
CA THR A 142 -16.91 5.99 10.69
C THR A 142 -16.06 4.79 11.07
N LYS A 143 -14.73 4.87 10.95
CA LYS A 143 -13.82 3.72 11.12
C LYS A 143 -13.92 2.99 12.46
N PHE A 144 -14.37 3.67 13.55
CA PHE A 144 -14.50 3.04 14.87
C PHE A 144 -15.67 2.05 14.95
N ALA A 145 -16.60 2.09 13.98
CA ALA A 145 -17.74 1.19 13.91
C ALA A 145 -17.49 -0.02 12.96
N ILE A 146 -16.29 -0.17 12.39
CA ILE A 146 -15.93 -1.32 11.58
C ILE A 146 -15.88 -2.59 12.44
N SER A 147 -16.41 -3.70 11.92
CA SER A 147 -16.32 -5.01 12.57
C SER A 147 -14.88 -5.52 12.64
N ASN A 148 -14.57 -6.26 13.72
CA ASN A 148 -13.33 -7.02 13.83
C ASN A 148 -13.52 -8.51 13.51
N ASP A 149 -14.74 -8.91 13.17
CA ASP A 149 -15.07 -10.29 12.82
C ASP A 149 -14.69 -10.56 11.36
N GLU A 150 -13.57 -11.24 11.15
CA GLU A 150 -13.04 -11.53 9.81
C GLU A 150 -13.94 -12.44 8.98
N THR A 151 -14.91 -13.14 9.59
CA THR A 151 -15.86 -13.98 8.85
C THR A 151 -16.93 -13.16 8.14
N ARG A 152 -17.17 -11.92 8.58
CA ARG A 152 -18.14 -10.99 8.00
C ARG A 152 -17.44 -9.93 7.15
N HIS A 153 -16.83 -10.35 6.03
CA HIS A 153 -16.03 -9.49 5.14
C HIS A 153 -16.70 -8.18 4.75
N TYR A 154 -18.02 -8.20 4.51
CA TYR A 154 -18.82 -7.02 4.16
C TYR A 154 -18.95 -5.99 5.30
N LEU A 155 -18.57 -6.32 6.54
CA LEU A 155 -18.51 -5.39 7.68
C LEU A 155 -17.08 -4.96 8.03
N ASN A 156 -16.08 -5.50 7.33
CA ASN A 156 -14.65 -5.25 7.63
C ASN A 156 -14.10 -4.01 6.93
N GLY A 157 -14.95 -3.05 6.63
CA GLY A 157 -14.55 -1.83 5.95
C GLY A 157 -15.55 -0.70 6.11
N ILE A 158 -15.30 0.38 5.39
CA ILE A 158 -16.21 1.51 5.27
C ILE A 158 -16.92 1.42 3.92
N TYR A 159 -18.24 1.33 3.93
CA TYR A 159 -19.05 1.40 2.73
C TYR A 159 -19.15 2.85 2.27
N LEU A 160 -18.52 3.13 1.11
CA LEU A 160 -18.61 4.42 0.44
C LEU A 160 -19.63 4.33 -0.68
N HIS A 161 -20.57 5.26 -0.71
CA HIS A 161 -21.62 5.31 -1.71
C HIS A 161 -22.11 6.74 -1.93
N LYS A 162 -22.67 6.98 -3.08
CA LYS A 162 -23.32 8.24 -3.43
C LYS A 162 -24.77 8.24 -2.92
N THR A 163 -25.20 9.34 -2.32
CA THR A 163 -26.60 9.56 -1.91
C THR A 163 -27.10 10.90 -2.43
N ASN A 164 -28.38 10.95 -2.80
CA ASN A 164 -29.07 12.18 -3.19
C ASN A 164 -30.18 12.44 -2.16
N GLU A 165 -30.09 13.54 -1.44
CA GLU A 165 -31.10 13.97 -0.49
C GLU A 165 -31.44 15.44 -0.76
N ASN A 166 -32.71 15.75 -0.97
CA ASN A 166 -33.20 17.10 -1.27
C ASN A 166 -32.46 17.79 -2.44
N ASN A 167 -32.23 17.06 -3.53
CA ASN A 167 -31.47 17.51 -4.71
C ASN A 167 -29.99 17.86 -4.42
N GLN A 168 -29.47 17.45 -3.28
CA GLN A 168 -28.06 17.60 -2.94
C GLN A 168 -27.36 16.25 -2.97
N LEU A 169 -26.27 16.16 -3.74
CA LEU A 169 -25.44 14.96 -3.83
C LEU A 169 -24.42 14.91 -2.68
N TYR A 170 -24.24 13.73 -2.12
CA TYR A 170 -23.27 13.46 -1.06
C TYR A 170 -22.44 12.21 -1.37
N LEU A 171 -21.17 12.25 -0.99
CA LEU A 171 -20.38 11.05 -0.73
C LEU A 171 -20.63 10.65 0.72
N SER A 172 -21.21 9.48 0.92
CA SER A 172 -21.56 8.94 2.23
C SER A 172 -20.64 7.79 2.59
N ALA A 173 -20.14 7.79 3.82
CA ALA A 173 -19.36 6.71 4.42
C ALA A 173 -20.17 6.10 5.54
N VAL A 174 -20.28 4.77 5.57
CA VAL A 174 -21.00 4.02 6.59
C VAL A 174 -20.17 2.85 7.07
N ALA A 175 -20.14 2.62 8.37
CA ALA A 175 -19.56 1.42 8.97
C ALA A 175 -20.46 0.90 10.08
N THR A 176 -20.48 -0.42 10.24
CA THR A 176 -21.24 -1.09 11.32
C THR A 176 -20.55 -2.41 11.71
N ASP A 177 -20.67 -2.79 12.97
CA ASP A 177 -20.27 -4.10 13.51
C ASP A 177 -21.50 -4.98 13.87
N GLY A 178 -22.71 -4.50 13.55
CA GLY A 178 -23.97 -5.16 13.88
C GLY A 178 -24.57 -4.72 15.23
N HIS A 179 -23.82 -4.03 16.08
CA HIS A 179 -24.28 -3.48 17.36
C HIS A 179 -24.39 -1.96 17.34
N ARG A 180 -23.56 -1.31 16.55
CA ARG A 180 -23.54 0.13 16.34
C ARG A 180 -23.32 0.43 14.87
N LEU A 181 -23.79 1.60 14.45
CA LEU A 181 -23.62 2.11 13.08
C LEU A 181 -23.14 3.54 13.14
N SER A 182 -22.17 3.89 12.30
CA SER A 182 -21.77 5.28 12.11
C SER A 182 -21.91 5.66 10.64
N LYS A 183 -22.56 6.81 10.40
CA LYS A 183 -22.70 7.43 9.08
C LYS A 183 -22.12 8.82 9.09
N SER A 184 -21.30 9.15 8.10
CA SER A 184 -20.81 10.50 7.85
C SER A 184 -20.95 10.80 6.36
N ARG A 185 -21.08 12.09 6.00
CA ARG A 185 -21.24 12.49 4.61
C ARG A 185 -20.59 13.83 4.32
N VAL A 186 -20.25 14.04 3.05
CA VAL A 186 -19.72 15.30 2.51
C VAL A 186 -20.44 15.61 1.21
N VAL A 187 -20.69 16.89 0.98
CA VAL A 187 -21.32 17.37 -0.27
C VAL A 187 -20.40 17.14 -1.45
N LEU A 188 -20.95 16.58 -2.54
CA LEU A 188 -20.29 16.49 -3.82
C LEU A 188 -20.62 17.73 -4.66
N ALA A 189 -19.59 18.36 -5.22
CA ALA A 189 -19.73 19.55 -6.06
C ALA A 189 -20.32 19.23 -7.45
N LYS A 190 -20.14 18.01 -7.94
CA LYS A 190 -20.69 17.52 -9.20
C LYS A 190 -21.14 16.07 -9.07
N ASP A 191 -22.04 15.65 -9.93
CA ASP A 191 -22.37 14.24 -10.08
C ASP A 191 -21.22 13.54 -10.81
N ILE A 192 -20.87 12.35 -10.34
CA ILE A 192 -19.85 11.48 -10.91
C ILE A 192 -20.42 10.07 -11.02
N ALA A 193 -19.99 9.35 -12.02
CA ALA A 193 -20.24 7.91 -12.11
C ALA A 193 -19.40 7.22 -11.05
N PHE A 194 -20.05 6.83 -9.95
CA PHE A 194 -19.41 6.17 -8.81
C PHE A 194 -20.24 4.99 -8.36
N GLU A 195 -19.69 3.80 -8.49
CA GLU A 195 -20.25 2.59 -7.90
C GLU A 195 -19.88 2.50 -6.43
N ALA A 196 -20.80 1.98 -5.63
CA ALA A 196 -20.57 1.83 -4.21
C ALA A 196 -19.49 0.78 -3.94
N ILE A 197 -18.54 1.12 -3.06
CA ILE A 197 -17.41 0.25 -2.70
C ILE A 197 -17.28 0.10 -1.20
N ILE A 198 -16.64 -0.99 -0.77
CA ILE A 198 -16.21 -1.16 0.61
C ILE A 198 -14.70 -0.90 0.66
N LEU A 199 -14.28 0.16 1.35
CA LEU A 199 -12.88 0.40 1.67
C LEU A 199 -12.45 -0.54 2.79
N PRO A 200 -11.54 -1.49 2.54
CA PRO A 200 -11.08 -2.42 3.56
C PRO A 200 -10.45 -1.72 4.75
N LYS A 201 -10.59 -2.30 5.94
CA LYS A 201 -10.01 -1.75 7.17
C LYS A 201 -8.51 -1.48 7.07
N LYS A 202 -7.75 -2.34 6.37
CA LYS A 202 -6.30 -2.20 6.17
C LYS A 202 -5.89 -0.90 5.46
N THR A 203 -6.76 -0.32 4.63
CA THR A 203 -6.49 0.96 3.94
C THR A 203 -6.64 2.20 4.83
N LEU A 204 -7.12 2.03 6.06
CA LEU A 204 -7.55 3.11 6.95
C LEU A 204 -6.62 3.35 8.15
N PHE A 205 -5.58 2.55 8.32
CA PHE A 205 -4.69 2.56 9.50
C PHE A 205 -3.21 2.60 9.14
#